data_63090da756921814f1e37006cee3cba4
#
_entry.id   63090da756921814f1e37006cee3cba4
#
_cell.length_a   1.000
_cell.length_b   1.000
_cell.length_c   1.000
_cell.angle_alpha   90.00
_cell.angle_beta   90.00
_cell.angle_gamma   90.00
#
_symmetry.space_group_name_H-M   'P 1'
#
loop_
_entity.id
_entity.type
_entity.pdbx_description
1 polymer ?
#
loop_
_entity_poly.entity_id
_entity_poly.type
_entity_poly.pdbx_seq_one_letter_code
_entity_poly.pdbx_strand_id
1 'polypeptide(L)'
;MKSLLTVVALVLSLIVMQARAFADLPEAKGKPENPNVAAGRKAIEANDFKAAVGHLTKAVQELPNDADAQSMLGYSYRKLGTFDKSMEHYQKALKIDSSHRYAHEYLGELYLDMNQPANAEKQLQALKKACPFFGKCEEYDDLKGAIEKYKTKK
;
A
#
# COMPACT_ATOMS: atom_id res chain seq x y z
N MET A 1 -56.85 -17.92 19.27
CA MET A 1 -56.02 -18.34 18.11
C MET A 1 -55.94 -17.27 16.99
N LYS A 2 -57.02 -16.57 16.66
CA LYS A 2 -56.98 -15.54 15.59
C LYS A 2 -56.14 -14.31 15.89
N SER A 3 -56.01 -13.87 17.18
CA SER A 3 -55.25 -12.69 17.55
C SER A 3 -53.72 -12.92 17.54
N LEU A 4 -53.25 -14.17 17.75
CA LEU A 4 -51.84 -14.51 17.75
C LEU A 4 -51.26 -14.51 16.33
N LEU A 5 -52.04 -14.98 15.34
CA LEU A 5 -51.69 -15.00 13.93
C LEU A 5 -51.57 -13.58 13.34
N THR A 6 -52.43 -12.63 13.77
CA THR A 6 -52.36 -11.23 13.29
C THR A 6 -51.12 -10.51 13.84
N VAL A 7 -50.72 -10.77 15.10
CA VAL A 7 -49.50 -10.18 15.69
C VAL A 7 -48.25 -10.72 15.01
N VAL A 8 -48.18 -12.02 14.74
CA VAL A 8 -47.04 -12.62 14.03
C VAL A 8 -46.90 -12.07 12.60
N ALA A 9 -48.01 -11.89 11.89
CA ALA A 9 -47.99 -11.31 10.54
C ALA A 9 -47.52 -9.84 10.53
N LEU A 10 -47.88 -9.05 11.54
CA LEU A 10 -47.42 -7.65 11.68
C LEU A 10 -45.94 -7.56 12.02
N VAL A 11 -45.43 -8.44 12.86
CA VAL A 11 -43.99 -8.46 13.20
C VAL A 11 -43.14 -8.90 12.03
N LEU A 12 -43.60 -9.90 11.23
CA LEU A 12 -42.91 -10.35 10.02
C LEU A 12 -42.88 -9.25 8.94
N SER A 13 -43.96 -8.48 8.79
CA SER A 13 -44.00 -7.37 7.81
C SER A 13 -43.07 -6.22 8.20
N LEU A 14 -42.91 -5.92 9.49
CA LEU A 14 -41.95 -4.92 10.00
C LEU A 14 -40.51 -5.34 9.78
N ILE A 15 -40.16 -6.63 9.97
CA ILE A 15 -38.82 -7.15 9.74
C ILE A 15 -38.44 -7.09 8.25
N VAL A 16 -39.35 -7.41 7.37
CA VAL A 16 -39.12 -7.35 5.89
C VAL A 16 -38.95 -5.90 5.41
N MET A 17 -39.67 -4.94 6.03
CA MET A 17 -39.55 -3.52 5.67
C MET A 17 -38.19 -2.92 6.11
N GLN A 18 -37.65 -3.38 7.23
CA GLN A 18 -36.31 -2.94 7.72
C GLN A 18 -35.18 -3.55 6.86
N ALA A 19 -35.34 -4.78 6.36
CA ALA A 19 -34.34 -5.42 5.50
C ALA A 19 -34.18 -4.70 4.14
N ARG A 20 -35.23 -4.08 3.62
CA ARG A 20 -35.18 -3.31 2.36
C ARG A 20 -34.49 -1.94 2.52
N ALA A 21 -34.60 -1.31 3.67
CA ALA A 21 -33.94 -0.03 3.94
C ALA A 21 -32.40 -0.15 4.02
N PHE A 22 -31.87 -1.33 4.26
CA PHE A 22 -30.42 -1.58 4.29
C PHE A 22 -29.83 -1.90 2.90
N ALA A 23 -30.66 -2.31 1.94
CA ALA A 23 -30.21 -2.66 0.59
C ALA A 23 -30.00 -1.43 -0.33
N ASP A 24 -30.54 -0.27 0.06
CA ASP A 24 -30.45 0.98 -0.70
C ASP A 24 -29.43 1.99 -0.14
N LEU A 25 -28.54 1.56 0.77
CA LEU A 25 -27.40 2.40 1.14
C LEU A 25 -26.51 2.52 -0.10
N PRO A 26 -26.24 3.75 -0.60
CA PRO A 26 -25.33 3.90 -1.71
C PRO A 26 -23.98 3.30 -1.29
N GLU A 27 -23.55 2.28 -2.01
CA GLU A 27 -22.20 1.78 -1.89
C GLU A 27 -21.26 2.98 -1.91
N ALA A 28 -20.51 3.21 -0.84
CA ALA A 28 -19.52 4.26 -0.79
C ALA A 28 -18.47 3.92 -1.84
N LYS A 29 -18.73 4.33 -3.09
CA LYS A 29 -17.75 4.25 -4.18
C LYS A 29 -16.59 5.09 -3.68
N GLY A 30 -15.51 4.42 -3.29
CA GLY A 30 -14.27 5.08 -2.93
C GLY A 30 -13.92 6.09 -4.04
N LYS A 31 -13.31 7.21 -3.66
CA LYS A 31 -12.86 8.20 -4.64
C LYS A 31 -12.09 7.44 -5.74
N PRO A 32 -12.41 7.66 -7.03
CA PRO A 32 -11.72 6.96 -8.10
C PRO A 32 -10.20 7.21 -7.98
N GLU A 33 -9.42 6.14 -8.13
CA GLU A 33 -7.95 6.22 -8.13
C GLU A 33 -7.50 7.22 -9.21
N ASN A 34 -6.46 7.98 -8.90
CA ASN A 34 -5.87 8.88 -9.89
C ASN A 34 -5.39 8.06 -11.11
N PRO A 35 -5.75 8.45 -12.34
CA PRO A 35 -5.46 7.68 -13.55
C PRO A 35 -3.95 7.50 -13.79
N ASN A 36 -3.12 8.45 -13.36
CA ASN A 36 -1.66 8.33 -13.45
C ASN A 36 -1.09 7.36 -12.42
N VAL A 37 -1.68 7.25 -11.22
CA VAL A 37 -1.33 6.22 -10.23
C VAL A 37 -1.68 4.83 -10.77
N ALA A 38 -2.89 4.65 -11.27
CA ALA A 38 -3.34 3.37 -11.85
C ALA A 38 -2.46 2.94 -13.05
N ALA A 39 -2.15 3.88 -13.96
CA ALA A 39 -1.28 3.61 -15.11
C ALA A 39 0.16 3.27 -14.66
N GLY A 40 0.69 3.96 -13.65
CA GLY A 40 2.00 3.69 -13.08
C GLY A 40 2.08 2.30 -12.46
N ARG A 41 1.07 1.90 -11.68
CA ARG A 41 0.95 0.55 -11.10
C ARG A 41 0.95 -0.53 -12.19
N LYS A 42 0.11 -0.35 -13.21
CA LYS A 42 0.04 -1.28 -14.35
C LYS A 42 1.38 -1.41 -15.08
N ALA A 43 2.12 -0.31 -15.23
CA ALA A 43 3.44 -0.32 -15.85
C ALA A 43 4.47 -1.06 -14.96
N ILE A 44 4.40 -0.93 -13.63
CA ILE A 44 5.22 -1.71 -12.69
C ILE A 44 4.93 -3.20 -12.83
N GLU A 45 3.66 -3.60 -12.85
CA GLU A 45 3.24 -5.00 -13.04
C GLU A 45 3.76 -5.58 -14.36
N ALA A 46 3.81 -4.76 -15.42
CA ALA A 46 4.38 -5.12 -16.72
C ALA A 46 5.93 -5.05 -16.76
N ASN A 47 6.60 -4.69 -15.65
CA ASN A 47 8.05 -4.41 -15.57
C ASN A 47 8.52 -3.29 -16.52
N ASP A 48 7.62 -2.42 -17.01
CA ASP A 48 7.98 -1.23 -17.77
C ASP A 48 8.22 -0.05 -16.81
N PHE A 49 9.38 -0.08 -16.16
CA PHE A 49 9.74 0.94 -15.16
C PHE A 49 9.95 2.34 -15.77
N LYS A 50 10.26 2.44 -17.07
CA LYS A 50 10.35 3.73 -17.76
C LYS A 50 8.97 4.37 -17.92
N ALA A 51 7.98 3.61 -18.37
CA ALA A 51 6.59 4.08 -18.43
C ALA A 51 6.06 4.39 -17.03
N ALA A 52 6.36 3.52 -16.02
CA ALA A 52 5.97 3.76 -14.64
C ALA A 52 6.48 5.10 -14.11
N VAL A 53 7.76 5.43 -14.33
CA VAL A 53 8.33 6.74 -13.96
C VAL A 53 7.58 7.88 -14.65
N GLY A 54 7.24 7.74 -15.94
CA GLY A 54 6.51 8.77 -16.69
C GLY A 54 5.12 9.05 -16.11
N HIS A 55 4.36 8.03 -15.78
CA HIS A 55 3.03 8.15 -15.18
C HIS A 55 3.10 8.62 -13.72
N LEU A 56 3.95 8.01 -12.90
CA LEU A 56 4.04 8.33 -11.47
C LEU A 56 4.62 9.73 -11.22
N THR A 57 5.48 10.24 -12.10
CA THR A 57 5.94 11.63 -12.01
C THR A 57 4.76 12.60 -12.14
N LYS A 58 3.82 12.36 -13.05
CA LYS A 58 2.59 13.16 -13.17
C LYS A 58 1.71 12.97 -11.93
N ALA A 59 1.57 11.73 -11.46
CA ALA A 59 0.78 11.43 -10.26
C ALA A 59 1.25 12.22 -9.05
N VAL A 60 2.56 12.27 -8.75
CA VAL A 60 3.09 12.98 -7.59
C VAL A 60 3.07 14.51 -7.74
N GLN A 61 2.95 15.03 -8.97
CA GLN A 61 2.69 16.45 -9.21
C GLN A 61 1.23 16.83 -8.91
N GLU A 62 0.29 15.95 -9.26
CA GLU A 62 -1.14 16.12 -9.00
C GLU A 62 -1.49 15.83 -7.54
N LEU A 63 -0.80 14.86 -6.92
CA LEU A 63 -1.02 14.34 -5.56
C LEU A 63 0.31 14.38 -4.77
N PRO A 64 0.83 15.55 -4.39
CA PRO A 64 2.15 15.66 -3.76
C PRO A 64 2.25 14.97 -2.40
N ASN A 65 1.12 14.76 -1.71
CA ASN A 65 1.03 14.11 -0.41
C ASN A 65 0.51 12.66 -0.49
N ASP A 66 0.66 11.99 -1.62
CA ASP A 66 0.33 10.58 -1.79
C ASP A 66 1.59 9.72 -1.53
N ALA A 67 1.66 9.07 -0.37
CA ALA A 67 2.79 8.26 0.02
C ALA A 67 2.96 7.01 -0.86
N ASP A 68 1.86 6.40 -1.31
CA ASP A 68 1.88 5.25 -2.22
C ASP A 68 2.48 5.65 -3.58
N ALA A 69 2.04 6.76 -4.17
CA ALA A 69 2.56 7.25 -5.44
C ALA A 69 4.06 7.59 -5.33
N GLN A 70 4.49 8.22 -4.23
CA GLN A 70 5.91 8.48 -3.97
C GLN A 70 6.70 7.17 -3.83
N SER A 71 6.20 6.20 -3.09
CA SER A 71 6.85 4.89 -2.90
C SER A 71 6.98 4.12 -4.23
N MET A 72 5.92 4.07 -5.04
CA MET A 72 5.95 3.43 -6.37
C MET A 72 6.93 4.11 -7.33
N LEU A 73 7.04 5.45 -7.28
CA LEU A 73 8.01 6.18 -8.08
C LEU A 73 9.45 5.87 -7.62
N GLY A 74 9.69 5.79 -6.31
CA GLY A 74 10.95 5.35 -5.73
C GLY A 74 11.33 3.93 -6.18
N TYR A 75 10.38 3.01 -6.13
CA TYR A 75 10.55 1.63 -6.61
C TYR A 75 10.94 1.60 -8.10
N SER A 76 10.25 2.35 -8.93
CA SER A 76 10.51 2.40 -10.37
C SER A 76 11.91 2.94 -10.67
N TYR A 77 12.36 3.98 -9.97
CA TYR A 77 13.73 4.50 -10.09
C TYR A 77 14.77 3.48 -9.59
N ARG A 78 14.50 2.76 -8.50
CA ARG A 78 15.39 1.69 -8.01
C ARG A 78 15.59 0.60 -9.07
N LYS A 79 14.49 0.14 -9.69
CA LYS A 79 14.53 -0.87 -10.75
C LYS A 79 15.29 -0.41 -12.00
N LEU A 80 15.36 0.90 -12.23
CA LEU A 80 16.17 1.52 -13.29
C LEU A 80 17.62 1.83 -12.86
N GLY A 81 18.01 1.49 -11.63
CA GLY A 81 19.35 1.78 -11.10
C GLY A 81 19.60 3.25 -10.76
N THR A 82 18.58 4.09 -10.75
CA THR A 82 18.69 5.52 -10.43
C THR A 82 18.49 5.72 -8.93
N PHE A 83 19.48 5.29 -8.14
CA PHE A 83 19.38 5.13 -6.69
C PHE A 83 19.16 6.44 -5.94
N ASP A 84 19.76 7.55 -6.37
CA ASP A 84 19.59 8.85 -5.71
C ASP A 84 18.13 9.34 -5.79
N LYS A 85 17.50 9.22 -6.97
CA LYS A 85 16.08 9.55 -7.12
C LYS A 85 15.17 8.59 -6.35
N SER A 86 15.50 7.32 -6.36
CA SER A 86 14.78 6.31 -5.57
C SER A 86 14.79 6.67 -4.09
N MET A 87 15.96 6.99 -3.55
CA MET A 87 16.13 7.42 -2.16
C MET A 87 15.27 8.64 -1.83
N GLU A 88 15.32 9.68 -2.70
CA GLU A 88 14.52 10.89 -2.52
C GLU A 88 13.02 10.59 -2.40
N HIS A 89 12.50 9.74 -3.28
CA HIS A 89 11.06 9.43 -3.31
C HIS A 89 10.63 8.55 -2.12
N TYR A 90 11.44 7.59 -1.69
CA TYR A 90 11.14 6.83 -0.47
C TYR A 90 11.18 7.72 0.78
N GLN A 91 12.12 8.64 0.87
CA GLN A 91 12.17 9.61 1.98
C GLN A 91 10.94 10.53 1.98
N LYS A 92 10.45 10.96 0.80
CA LYS A 92 9.20 11.72 0.69
C LYS A 92 8.00 10.89 1.15
N ALA A 93 7.90 9.63 0.72
CA ALA A 93 6.85 8.73 1.18
C ALA A 93 6.83 8.60 2.71
N LEU A 94 8.00 8.36 3.32
CA LEU A 94 8.13 8.23 4.77
C LEU A 94 7.95 9.56 5.54
N LYS A 95 8.16 10.69 4.90
CA LYS A 95 7.82 12.01 5.46
C LYS A 95 6.31 12.25 5.49
N ILE A 96 5.58 11.73 4.51
CA ILE A 96 4.12 11.82 4.41
C ILE A 96 3.48 10.82 5.39
N ASP A 97 3.92 9.57 5.35
CA ASP A 97 3.50 8.49 6.25
C ASP A 97 4.71 7.76 6.81
N SER A 98 5.07 8.08 8.04
CA SER A 98 6.23 7.48 8.73
C SER A 98 6.07 5.99 9.06
N SER A 99 4.88 5.42 8.86
CA SER A 99 4.57 4.00 9.05
C SER A 99 4.35 3.24 7.73
N HIS A 100 4.63 3.89 6.59
CA HIS A 100 4.40 3.33 5.27
C HIS A 100 5.29 2.10 5.02
N ARG A 101 4.70 0.91 5.12
CA ARG A 101 5.44 -0.36 5.14
C ARG A 101 6.22 -0.62 3.85
N TYR A 102 5.61 -0.47 2.67
CA TYR A 102 6.31 -0.64 1.39
C TYR A 102 7.48 0.33 1.21
N ALA A 103 7.36 1.57 1.71
CA ALA A 103 8.46 2.52 1.62
C ALA A 103 9.64 2.10 2.50
N HIS A 104 9.39 1.56 3.70
CA HIS A 104 10.45 1.01 4.55
C HIS A 104 11.09 -0.24 3.93
N GLU A 105 10.30 -1.18 3.43
CA GLU A 105 10.79 -2.39 2.76
C GLU A 105 11.71 -2.02 1.60
N TYR A 106 11.20 -1.26 0.64
CA TYR A 106 11.94 -0.94 -0.59
C TYR A 106 13.13 -0.01 -0.34
N LEU A 107 13.05 0.88 0.65
CA LEU A 107 14.22 1.66 1.09
C LEU A 107 15.28 0.75 1.73
N GLY A 108 14.87 -0.26 2.48
CA GLY A 108 15.75 -1.27 3.03
C GLY A 108 16.48 -2.05 1.93
N GLU A 109 15.75 -2.50 0.92
CA GLU A 109 16.31 -3.17 -0.25
C GLU A 109 17.23 -2.24 -1.07
N LEU A 110 16.87 -0.96 -1.23
CA LEU A 110 17.74 0.04 -1.86
C LEU A 110 19.08 0.18 -1.12
N TYR A 111 19.06 0.18 0.23
CA TYR A 111 20.29 0.20 1.01
C TYR A 111 21.16 -1.05 0.77
N LEU A 112 20.55 -2.22 0.56
CA LEU A 112 21.32 -3.43 0.19
C LEU A 112 21.93 -3.30 -1.21
N ASP A 113 21.19 -2.76 -2.18
CA ASP A 113 21.70 -2.48 -3.52
C ASP A 113 22.89 -1.50 -3.48
N MET A 114 22.87 -0.55 -2.56
CA MET A 114 23.96 0.42 -2.31
C MET A 114 25.07 -0.12 -1.39
N ASN A 115 25.07 -1.40 -1.06
CA ASN A 115 26.04 -2.03 -0.14
C ASN A 115 26.05 -1.42 1.27
N GLN A 116 24.88 -1.03 1.79
CA GLN A 116 24.69 -0.39 3.10
C GLN A 116 23.79 -1.23 4.03
N PRO A 117 24.16 -2.46 4.41
CA PRO A 117 23.28 -3.37 5.16
C PRO A 117 22.89 -2.84 6.54
N ALA A 118 23.71 -2.04 7.19
CA ALA A 118 23.38 -1.43 8.48
C ALA A 118 22.17 -0.47 8.38
N ASN A 119 21.99 0.21 7.24
CA ASN A 119 20.83 1.06 7.01
C ASN A 119 19.60 0.24 6.65
N ALA A 120 19.75 -0.88 5.94
CA ALA A 120 18.65 -1.84 5.72
C ALA A 120 18.10 -2.40 7.03
N GLU A 121 18.98 -2.76 7.98
CA GLU A 121 18.59 -3.22 9.32
C GLU A 121 17.77 -2.15 10.08
N LYS A 122 18.09 -0.85 9.93
CA LYS A 122 17.27 0.22 10.52
C LYS A 122 15.87 0.26 9.93
N GLN A 123 15.73 0.02 8.62
CA GLN A 123 14.41 -0.06 7.98
C GLN A 123 13.63 -1.29 8.48
N LEU A 124 14.28 -2.41 8.66
CA LEU A 124 13.67 -3.61 9.25
C LEU A 124 13.15 -3.35 10.67
N GLN A 125 13.88 -2.60 11.49
CA GLN A 125 13.40 -2.20 12.83
C GLN A 125 12.22 -1.23 12.77
N ALA A 126 12.18 -0.34 11.77
CA ALA A 126 11.04 0.54 11.54
C ALA A 126 9.79 -0.28 11.12
N LEU A 127 9.95 -1.23 10.21
CA LEU A 127 8.88 -2.17 9.82
C LEU A 127 8.31 -2.94 11.00
N LYS A 128 9.17 -3.44 11.88
CA LYS A 128 8.72 -4.15 13.09
C LYS A 128 7.77 -3.31 13.95
N LYS A 129 7.93 -1.98 13.95
CA LYS A 129 7.04 -1.05 14.68
C LYS A 129 5.78 -0.69 13.88
N ALA A 130 5.88 -0.65 12.55
CA ALA A 130 4.79 -0.32 11.66
C ALA A 130 3.86 -1.52 11.39
N CYS A 131 4.35 -2.75 11.60
CA CYS A 131 3.57 -3.96 11.44
C CYS A 131 2.52 -4.14 12.54
N PRO A 132 1.36 -4.75 12.24
CA PRO A 132 0.33 -5.00 13.24
C PRO A 132 0.87 -5.95 14.32
N PHE A 133 0.39 -5.77 15.55
CA PHE A 133 0.79 -6.60 16.69
C PHE A 133 0.40 -8.09 16.52
N PHE A 134 -0.69 -8.34 15.79
CA PHE A 134 -1.14 -9.68 15.42
C PHE A 134 -1.24 -9.81 13.90
N GLY A 135 -0.75 -10.92 13.37
CA GLY A 135 -0.83 -11.27 11.96
C GLY A 135 0.52 -11.27 11.24
N LYS A 136 0.48 -11.60 9.95
CA LYS A 136 1.66 -11.53 9.08
C LYS A 136 1.94 -10.09 8.65
N CYS A 137 3.20 -9.77 8.49
CA CYS A 137 3.68 -8.55 7.89
C CYS A 137 4.65 -8.93 6.77
N GLU A 138 4.14 -9.05 5.57
CA GLU A 138 4.89 -9.54 4.41
C GLU A 138 6.11 -8.65 4.15
N GLU A 139 5.96 -7.34 4.24
CA GLU A 139 7.04 -6.38 4.02
C GLU A 139 8.21 -6.55 5.02
N TYR A 140 7.89 -6.95 6.26
CA TYR A 140 8.92 -7.27 7.25
C TYR A 140 9.65 -8.58 6.92
N ASP A 141 8.90 -9.61 6.55
CA ASP A 141 9.45 -10.93 6.22
C ASP A 141 10.30 -10.84 4.94
N ASP A 142 9.87 -10.08 3.94
CA ASP A 142 10.56 -9.88 2.67
C ASP A 142 11.89 -9.13 2.88
N LEU A 143 11.88 -8.00 3.59
CA LEU A 143 13.13 -7.28 3.87
C LEU A 143 14.08 -8.10 4.74
N LYS A 144 13.57 -8.84 5.73
CA LYS A 144 14.40 -9.72 6.56
C LYS A 144 15.08 -10.78 5.70
N GLY A 145 14.33 -11.43 4.81
CA GLY A 145 14.86 -12.42 3.88
C GLY A 145 15.90 -11.82 2.92
N ALA A 146 15.67 -10.60 2.42
CA ALA A 146 16.63 -9.89 1.59
C ALA A 146 17.96 -9.61 2.32
N ILE A 147 17.90 -9.19 3.59
CA ILE A 147 19.07 -8.96 4.42
C ILE A 147 19.84 -10.27 4.68
N GLU A 148 19.15 -11.35 5.02
CA GLU A 148 19.75 -12.66 5.23
C GLU A 148 20.46 -13.16 3.96
N LYS A 149 19.80 -13.08 2.82
CA LYS A 149 20.37 -13.43 1.51
C LYS A 149 21.59 -12.57 1.16
N TYR A 150 21.57 -11.29 1.50
CA TYR A 150 22.72 -10.41 1.29
C TYR A 150 23.94 -10.85 2.12
N LYS A 151 23.74 -11.23 3.39
CA LYS A 151 24.80 -11.71 4.30
C LYS A 151 25.44 -13.02 3.85
N THR A 152 24.67 -13.90 3.21
CA THR A 152 25.18 -15.20 2.73
C THR A 152 25.95 -15.13 1.39
N LYS A 153 25.85 -14.02 0.67
CA LYS A 153 26.55 -13.81 -0.61
C LYS A 153 27.95 -13.19 -0.45
N LYS A 154 28.32 -12.81 0.77
CA LYS A 154 29.64 -12.27 1.13
C LYS A 154 30.45 -13.27 1.88
#